data_1f91c627fd1f0d069cf9ab43c6765102
#
_entry.id   1f91c627fd1f0d069cf9ab43c6765102
#
_cell.length_a   1.000
_cell.length_b   1.000
_cell.length_c   1.000
_cell.angle_alpha   90.00
_cell.angle_beta   90.00
_cell.angle_gamma   90.00
#
_symmetry.space_group_name_H-M   'P 1'
#
loop_
_entity.id
_entity.type
_entity.pdbx_description
1 polymer ?
#
loop_
_entity_poly.entity_id
_entity_poly.type
_entity_poly.pdbx_seq_one_letter_code
_entity_poly.pdbx_strand_id
1 'polypeptide(L)'
;MRVLFVQSPSVEGNCQEKVYPLGIVLLAGCLKETGHQVDIIDMNIETDPYGALKSRLMSYKPEVVGLSLRNIDPLGNKTASLIPPFLVTVRLVASVVPEARLIVGGTGFSLFPERLMQEAPEIRFGIVGEAENSLPLLLASLENPPSVPGLCLRRGGEIQVLSPSGSVDMTCYATPQRDFLDPSLFSGINSYMPSIGIESKRGCSFNCVYCVYPKIQGKRIRCRLPRSVVDEMERVNIDYGINRFHFTDPIVNFPEGHLEDICREILARRLKIKWDGFMREDHFTEKNASLYEKAGCECFSFSPDGLCQESLDTLDKRLSEKDVINAAGIAARTDVMSVYHFMVNVPGETKLTCERSSRFLEKIYDMHASKKNLGTVVLNNIRILPGTPMETLAREAGVTGPDTDLLYPTYYNPKPFETFRYRLETLHLCRNVFMWQGVR
;
A
#
# COMPACT_ATOMS: atom_id res chain seq x y z
N MET A 1 -4.54 28.95 -8.14
CA MET A 1 -5.82 28.39 -7.65
C MET A 1 -5.65 27.93 -6.20
N ARG A 2 -6.76 27.93 -5.43
CA ARG A 2 -6.82 27.29 -4.12
C ARG A 2 -7.21 25.82 -4.32
N VAL A 3 -6.33 24.92 -3.90
CA VAL A 3 -6.51 23.46 -4.00
C VAL A 3 -6.60 22.87 -2.60
N LEU A 4 -7.67 22.14 -2.30
CA LEU A 4 -7.79 21.37 -1.07
C LEU A 4 -7.64 19.89 -1.39
N PHE A 5 -6.60 19.26 -0.82
CA PHE A 5 -6.50 17.80 -0.86
C PHE A 5 -7.22 17.18 0.32
N VAL A 6 -7.95 16.11 0.04
CA VAL A 6 -8.74 15.35 1.02
C VAL A 6 -8.33 13.89 0.97
N GLN A 7 -7.86 13.35 2.09
CA GLN A 7 -7.77 11.91 2.30
C GLN A 7 -9.10 11.42 2.83
N SER A 8 -9.80 10.59 2.06
CA SER A 8 -11.09 10.02 2.47
C SER A 8 -10.95 9.12 3.69
N PRO A 9 -12.02 8.99 4.52
CA PRO A 9 -11.93 8.15 5.70
C PRO A 9 -11.70 6.68 5.34
N SER A 10 -10.82 6.05 6.06
CA SER A 10 -10.72 4.61 6.17
C SER A 10 -11.73 4.13 7.22
N VAL A 11 -12.19 2.92 7.10
CA VAL A 11 -13.29 2.26 7.83
C VAL A 11 -13.68 2.86 9.18
N GLU A 12 -15.00 2.92 9.43
CA GLU A 12 -15.63 3.27 10.70
C GLU A 12 -15.14 2.37 11.85
N GLY A 13 -14.80 2.98 12.99
CA GLY A 13 -14.51 2.30 14.26
C GLY A 13 -13.08 2.51 14.80
N ASN A 14 -12.86 2.07 16.05
CA ASN A 14 -11.62 2.27 16.83
C ASN A 14 -10.35 1.56 16.29
N CYS A 15 -10.39 1.06 15.07
CA CYS A 15 -9.36 0.25 14.45
C CYS A 15 -8.78 0.89 13.20
N GLN A 16 -8.77 2.20 13.14
CA GLN A 16 -8.20 2.94 12.03
C GLN A 16 -6.67 2.89 12.13
N GLU A 17 -6.03 2.26 11.17
CA GLU A 17 -4.61 2.48 10.95
C GLU A 17 -4.43 3.90 10.42
N LYS A 18 -3.95 4.79 11.26
CA LYS A 18 -3.59 6.14 10.83
C LYS A 18 -2.26 6.05 10.11
N VAL A 19 -2.30 6.19 8.80
CA VAL A 19 -1.12 6.16 7.93
C VAL A 19 -0.98 7.52 7.27
N TYR A 20 0.19 8.11 7.41
CA TYR A 20 0.51 9.40 6.81
C TYR A 20 0.25 9.40 5.30
N PRO A 21 -0.54 10.34 4.74
CA PRO A 21 -0.96 10.32 3.35
C PRO A 21 0.14 10.85 2.41
N LEU A 22 1.25 10.12 2.31
CA LEU A 22 2.47 10.51 1.59
C LEU A 22 2.19 11.01 0.16
N GLY A 23 1.33 10.32 -0.60
CA GLY A 23 1.02 10.68 -1.98
C GLY A 23 0.36 12.06 -2.11
N ILE A 24 -0.56 12.41 -1.20
CA ILE A 24 -1.20 13.74 -1.19
C ILE A 24 -0.19 14.82 -0.84
N VAL A 25 0.65 14.57 0.16
CA VAL A 25 1.67 15.54 0.59
C VAL A 25 2.70 15.80 -0.51
N LEU A 26 3.06 14.75 -1.25
CA LEU A 26 3.92 14.89 -2.42
C LEU A 26 3.28 15.76 -3.50
N LEU A 27 2.01 15.49 -3.84
CA LEU A 27 1.28 16.28 -4.82
C LEU A 27 1.08 17.74 -4.38
N ALA A 28 0.87 17.97 -3.08
CA ALA A 28 0.80 19.33 -2.54
C ALA A 28 2.11 20.10 -2.77
N GLY A 29 3.25 19.45 -2.58
CA GLY A 29 4.56 20.02 -2.90
C GLY A 29 4.69 20.39 -4.38
N CYS A 30 4.35 19.46 -5.28
CA CYS A 30 4.37 19.70 -6.73
C CYS A 30 3.49 20.90 -7.14
N LEU A 31 2.31 21.03 -6.56
CA LEU A 31 1.41 22.14 -6.87
C LEU A 31 1.86 23.47 -6.28
N LYS A 32 2.47 23.47 -5.11
CA LYS A 32 3.04 24.69 -4.51
C LYS A 32 4.15 25.26 -5.41
N GLU A 33 5.01 24.40 -5.95
CA GLU A 33 6.09 24.78 -6.87
C GLU A 33 5.55 25.42 -8.17
N THR A 34 4.33 25.06 -8.58
CA THR A 34 3.63 25.65 -9.74
C THR A 34 2.74 26.84 -9.38
N GLY A 35 2.86 27.37 -8.16
CA GLY A 35 2.22 28.63 -7.74
C GLY A 35 0.77 28.49 -7.26
N HIS A 36 0.32 27.26 -6.93
CA HIS A 36 -1.00 27.04 -6.32
C HIS A 36 -0.94 27.24 -4.80
N GLN A 37 -2.06 27.72 -4.24
CA GLN A 37 -2.28 27.66 -2.79
C GLN A 37 -2.86 26.30 -2.46
N VAL A 38 -2.20 25.57 -1.58
CA VAL A 38 -2.59 24.17 -1.26
C VAL A 38 -2.83 24.03 0.23
N ASP A 39 -3.88 23.29 0.57
CA ASP A 39 -4.18 22.85 1.92
C ASP A 39 -4.55 21.36 1.92
N ILE A 40 -4.39 20.68 3.05
CA ILE A 40 -4.65 19.25 3.21
C ILE A 40 -5.55 19.01 4.41
N ILE A 41 -6.53 18.12 4.23
CA ILE A 41 -7.27 17.51 5.33
C ILE A 41 -7.19 15.99 5.22
N ASP A 42 -6.75 15.32 6.30
CA ASP A 42 -6.89 13.88 6.44
C ASP A 42 -8.05 13.57 7.37
N MET A 43 -9.14 13.04 6.82
CA MET A 43 -10.34 12.73 7.58
C MET A 43 -10.13 11.61 8.62
N ASN A 44 -9.03 10.86 8.54
CA ASN A 44 -8.74 9.77 9.47
C ASN A 44 -8.18 10.22 10.82
N ILE A 45 -7.71 11.46 10.92
CA ILE A 45 -7.23 12.02 12.20
C ILE A 45 -8.25 12.92 12.88
N GLU A 46 -9.36 13.21 12.22
CA GLU A 46 -10.41 14.06 12.74
C GLU A 46 -11.40 13.28 13.64
N THR A 47 -11.84 13.90 14.73
CA THR A 47 -12.84 13.29 15.62
C THR A 47 -14.22 13.24 14.97
N ASP A 48 -14.59 14.32 14.23
CA ASP A 48 -15.76 14.38 13.36
C ASP A 48 -15.28 14.63 11.91
N PRO A 49 -15.00 13.57 11.15
CA PRO A 49 -14.41 13.69 9.81
C PRO A 49 -15.23 14.52 8.84
N TYR A 50 -16.54 14.33 8.85
CA TYR A 50 -17.43 15.02 7.91
C TYR A 50 -17.70 16.47 8.31
N GLY A 51 -17.84 16.75 9.60
CA GLY A 51 -17.96 18.12 10.12
C GLY A 51 -16.69 18.94 9.91
N ALA A 52 -15.52 18.33 10.14
CA ALA A 52 -14.22 18.96 9.88
C ALA A 52 -14.04 19.27 8.38
N LEU A 53 -14.34 18.32 7.48
CA LEU A 53 -14.31 18.55 6.04
C LEU A 53 -15.26 19.68 5.63
N LYS A 54 -16.50 19.66 6.08
CA LYS A 54 -17.50 20.72 5.78
C LYS A 54 -16.97 22.10 6.20
N SER A 55 -16.46 22.21 7.42
CA SER A 55 -15.92 23.46 7.95
C SER A 55 -14.73 23.95 7.15
N ARG A 56 -13.82 23.04 6.74
CA ARG A 56 -12.65 23.36 5.91
C ARG A 56 -13.08 23.84 4.52
N LEU A 57 -14.02 23.17 3.87
CA LEU A 57 -14.55 23.58 2.56
C LEU A 57 -15.16 24.99 2.60
N MET A 58 -15.97 25.29 3.65
CA MET A 58 -16.60 26.61 3.81
C MET A 58 -15.61 27.74 4.09
N SER A 59 -14.58 27.48 4.89
CA SER A 59 -13.57 28.47 5.26
C SER A 59 -12.52 28.71 4.18
N TYR A 60 -11.99 27.62 3.60
CA TYR A 60 -10.92 27.70 2.59
C TYR A 60 -11.44 28.07 1.20
N LYS A 61 -12.69 27.69 0.87
CA LYS A 61 -13.35 27.97 -0.40
C LYS A 61 -12.48 27.55 -1.60
N PRO A 62 -12.16 26.26 -1.71
CA PRO A 62 -11.27 25.76 -2.78
C PRO A 62 -11.92 25.93 -4.14
N GLU A 63 -11.10 26.19 -5.17
CA GLU A 63 -11.48 26.15 -6.59
C GLU A 63 -11.37 24.72 -7.13
N VAL A 64 -10.50 23.93 -6.51
CA VAL A 64 -10.26 22.50 -6.82
C VAL A 64 -10.22 21.70 -5.54
N VAL A 65 -10.91 20.56 -5.52
CA VAL A 65 -10.78 19.56 -4.47
C VAL A 65 -10.17 18.30 -5.06
N GLY A 66 -8.99 17.92 -4.57
CA GLY A 66 -8.32 16.67 -4.90
C GLY A 66 -8.65 15.61 -3.86
N LEU A 67 -9.49 14.61 -4.19
CA LEU A 67 -9.88 13.55 -3.28
C LEU A 67 -9.09 12.26 -3.53
N SER A 68 -8.44 11.72 -2.53
CA SER A 68 -7.68 10.48 -2.61
C SER A 68 -8.46 9.27 -2.09
N LEU A 69 -8.64 8.27 -2.95
CA LEU A 69 -9.01 6.92 -2.57
C LEU A 69 -7.76 6.02 -2.62
N ARG A 70 -7.08 5.86 -1.47
CA ARG A 70 -5.85 5.07 -1.39
C ARG A 70 -6.14 3.57 -1.55
N ASN A 71 -7.06 3.04 -0.74
CA ASN A 71 -7.47 1.64 -0.74
C ASN A 71 -8.98 1.53 -0.96
N ILE A 72 -9.44 0.42 -1.54
CA ILE A 72 -10.88 0.12 -1.72
C ILE A 72 -11.46 -0.66 -0.54
N ASP A 73 -10.60 -1.35 0.19
CA ASP A 73 -10.93 -2.12 1.39
C ASP A 73 -9.68 -2.24 2.29
N PRO A 74 -9.84 -2.66 3.56
CA PRO A 74 -8.71 -2.79 4.48
C PRO A 74 -7.88 -4.05 4.28
N LEU A 75 -8.19 -4.91 3.29
CA LEU A 75 -7.56 -6.22 3.07
C LEU A 75 -7.71 -7.17 4.28
N GLY A 76 -6.89 -8.22 4.37
CA GLY A 76 -6.84 -9.09 5.56
C GLY A 76 -8.11 -9.89 5.84
N ASN A 77 -8.81 -10.38 4.80
CA ASN A 77 -10.09 -11.12 4.87
C ASN A 77 -11.25 -10.33 5.50
N LYS A 78 -11.16 -9.01 5.53
CA LYS A 78 -12.25 -8.16 6.02
C LYS A 78 -13.32 -7.97 4.95
N THR A 79 -14.56 -7.89 5.38
CA THR A 79 -15.73 -7.63 4.51
C THR A 79 -16.05 -6.14 4.41
N ALA A 80 -15.37 -5.31 5.19
CA ALA A 80 -15.54 -3.86 5.16
C ALA A 80 -15.07 -3.28 3.82
N SER A 81 -15.76 -2.24 3.34
CA SER A 81 -15.41 -1.50 2.11
C SER A 81 -15.18 -0.04 2.42
N LEU A 82 -14.17 0.56 1.78
CA LEU A 82 -13.89 2.00 1.85
C LEU A 82 -14.67 2.81 0.80
N ILE A 83 -15.43 2.14 -0.06
CA ILE A 83 -16.20 2.78 -1.11
C ILE A 83 -17.37 3.61 -0.56
N PRO A 84 -18.21 3.10 0.36
CA PRO A 84 -19.31 3.91 0.90
C PRO A 84 -18.85 5.23 1.54
N PRO A 85 -17.88 5.28 2.47
CA PRO A 85 -17.43 6.55 3.05
C PRO A 85 -16.77 7.46 2.01
N PHE A 86 -16.09 6.92 1.00
CA PHE A 86 -15.57 7.70 -0.12
C PHE A 86 -16.71 8.38 -0.90
N LEU A 87 -17.77 7.65 -1.27
CA LEU A 87 -18.92 8.20 -2.00
C LEU A 87 -19.67 9.25 -1.17
N VAL A 88 -19.79 9.07 0.15
CA VAL A 88 -20.34 10.10 1.04
C VAL A 88 -19.47 11.36 1.01
N THR A 89 -18.15 11.21 1.02
CA THR A 89 -17.22 12.35 0.94
C THR A 89 -17.36 13.10 -0.40
N VAL A 90 -17.47 12.38 -1.53
CA VAL A 90 -17.72 12.98 -2.86
C VAL A 90 -18.98 13.85 -2.84
N ARG A 91 -20.10 13.29 -2.35
CA ARG A 91 -21.40 14.00 -2.29
C ARG A 91 -21.36 15.21 -1.36
N LEU A 92 -20.67 15.08 -0.22
CA LEU A 92 -20.48 16.20 0.70
C LEU A 92 -19.72 17.35 0.04
N VAL A 93 -18.61 17.06 -0.63
CA VAL A 93 -17.82 18.07 -1.36
C VAL A 93 -18.69 18.75 -2.41
N ALA A 94 -19.40 18.01 -3.26
CA ALA A 94 -20.25 18.54 -4.30
C ALA A 94 -21.40 19.39 -3.74
N SER A 95 -21.96 19.05 -2.58
CA SER A 95 -23.04 19.80 -1.94
C SER A 95 -22.58 21.11 -1.30
N VAL A 96 -21.37 21.15 -0.73
CA VAL A 96 -20.85 22.32 0.01
C VAL A 96 -20.17 23.32 -0.91
N VAL A 97 -19.45 22.84 -1.93
CA VAL A 97 -18.71 23.68 -2.89
C VAL A 97 -19.00 23.25 -4.33
N PRO A 98 -20.25 23.43 -4.82
CA PRO A 98 -20.67 22.91 -6.14
C PRO A 98 -19.89 23.49 -7.31
N GLU A 99 -19.30 24.67 -7.16
CA GLU A 99 -18.48 25.31 -8.19
C GLU A 99 -17.04 24.79 -8.25
N ALA A 100 -16.57 24.08 -7.21
CA ALA A 100 -15.24 23.53 -7.18
C ALA A 100 -15.12 22.33 -8.15
N ARG A 101 -13.96 22.22 -8.81
CA ARG A 101 -13.67 21.06 -9.67
C ARG A 101 -13.20 19.91 -8.80
N LEU A 102 -13.99 18.85 -8.71
CA LEU A 102 -13.61 17.62 -7.99
C LEU A 102 -12.75 16.73 -8.89
N ILE A 103 -11.52 16.47 -8.45
CA ILE A 103 -10.55 15.57 -9.08
C ILE A 103 -10.28 14.42 -8.14
N VAL A 104 -10.40 13.18 -8.63
CA VAL A 104 -10.18 11.98 -7.81
C VAL A 104 -8.94 11.24 -8.30
N GLY A 105 -8.19 10.69 -7.35
CA GLY A 105 -7.02 9.86 -7.65
C GLY A 105 -6.74 8.85 -6.53
N GLY A 106 -5.54 8.30 -6.58
CA GLY A 106 -5.06 7.30 -5.63
C GLY A 106 -5.13 5.88 -6.16
N THR A 107 -4.50 4.96 -5.46
CA THR A 107 -4.33 3.56 -5.87
C THR A 107 -5.66 2.84 -6.00
N GLY A 108 -6.57 3.06 -5.05
CA GLY A 108 -7.92 2.48 -5.07
C GLY A 108 -8.77 2.98 -6.24
N PHE A 109 -8.71 4.29 -6.55
CA PHE A 109 -9.36 4.85 -7.73
C PHE A 109 -8.78 4.26 -9.02
N SER A 110 -7.47 4.11 -9.09
CA SER A 110 -6.77 3.58 -10.27
C SER A 110 -7.15 2.15 -10.64
N LEU A 111 -7.72 1.38 -9.70
CA LEU A 111 -8.20 0.03 -9.96
C LEU A 111 -9.58 0.00 -10.65
N PHE A 112 -10.45 0.97 -10.36
CA PHE A 112 -11.84 0.99 -10.82
C PHE A 112 -12.28 2.40 -11.29
N PRO A 113 -11.52 3.07 -12.18
CA PRO A 113 -11.78 4.47 -12.50
C PRO A 113 -13.15 4.68 -13.16
N GLU A 114 -13.50 3.87 -14.14
CA GLU A 114 -14.77 3.96 -14.85
C GLU A 114 -15.96 3.68 -13.92
N ARG A 115 -15.84 2.61 -13.12
CA ARG A 115 -16.89 2.17 -12.20
C ARG A 115 -17.17 3.21 -11.13
N LEU A 116 -16.11 3.80 -10.52
CA LEU A 116 -16.24 4.85 -9.51
C LEU A 116 -16.80 6.14 -10.08
N MET A 117 -16.42 6.51 -11.29
CA MET A 117 -17.02 7.67 -11.95
C MET A 117 -18.49 7.42 -12.36
N GLN A 118 -18.89 6.18 -12.64
CA GLN A 118 -20.31 5.82 -12.86
C GLN A 118 -21.13 5.99 -11.59
N GLU A 119 -20.62 5.50 -10.44
CA GLU A 119 -21.27 5.60 -9.14
C GLU A 119 -21.38 7.03 -8.61
N ALA A 120 -20.46 7.92 -8.99
CA ALA A 120 -20.36 9.29 -8.52
C ALA A 120 -20.29 10.26 -9.70
N PRO A 121 -21.45 10.68 -10.26
CA PRO A 121 -21.50 11.63 -11.36
C PRO A 121 -20.89 13.00 -11.05
N GLU A 122 -20.75 13.33 -9.78
CA GLU A 122 -20.12 14.55 -9.28
C GLU A 122 -18.61 14.63 -9.58
N ILE A 123 -17.97 13.49 -9.79
CA ILE A 123 -16.54 13.44 -10.15
C ILE A 123 -16.38 14.00 -11.56
N ARG A 124 -15.74 15.15 -11.65
CA ARG A 124 -15.47 15.81 -12.93
C ARG A 124 -14.30 15.16 -13.66
N PHE A 125 -13.22 14.89 -12.93
CA PHE A 125 -11.98 14.31 -13.44
C PHE A 125 -11.44 13.24 -12.51
N GLY A 126 -10.75 12.26 -13.10
CA GLY A 126 -9.97 11.29 -12.38
C GLY A 126 -8.54 11.22 -12.93
N ILE A 127 -7.57 10.79 -12.11
CA ILE A 127 -6.22 10.49 -12.54
C ILE A 127 -5.86 9.07 -12.13
N VAL A 128 -5.57 8.24 -13.12
CA VAL A 128 -5.09 6.85 -12.95
C VAL A 128 -3.57 6.83 -12.92
N GLY A 129 -3.00 6.13 -11.94
CA GLY A 129 -1.56 6.00 -11.78
C GLY A 129 -0.91 7.20 -11.10
N GLU A 130 0.30 7.56 -11.53
CA GLU A 130 1.12 8.62 -10.95
C GLU A 130 0.61 9.99 -11.39
N ALA A 131 0.33 10.89 -10.44
CA ALA A 131 -0.33 12.15 -10.72
C ALA A 131 0.63 13.37 -10.71
N GLU A 132 1.88 13.20 -10.32
CA GLU A 132 2.84 14.29 -10.12
C GLU A 132 3.05 15.15 -11.38
N ASN A 133 3.09 14.50 -12.54
CA ASN A 133 3.21 15.20 -13.83
C ASN A 133 1.83 15.57 -14.42
N SER A 134 0.83 14.72 -14.20
CA SER A 134 -0.48 14.85 -14.84
C SER A 134 -1.35 15.91 -14.17
N LEU A 135 -1.31 16.02 -12.85
CA LEU A 135 -2.16 16.95 -12.10
C LEU A 135 -1.82 18.43 -12.40
N PRO A 136 -0.55 18.88 -12.40
CA PRO A 136 -0.22 20.25 -12.79
C PRO A 136 -0.66 20.60 -14.21
N LEU A 137 -0.50 19.67 -15.16
CA LEU A 137 -0.94 19.85 -16.54
C LEU A 137 -2.46 19.97 -16.66
N LEU A 138 -3.21 19.17 -15.90
CA LEU A 138 -4.66 19.26 -15.85
C LEU A 138 -5.11 20.61 -15.28
N LEU A 139 -4.50 21.07 -14.18
CA LEU A 139 -4.85 22.33 -13.54
C LEU A 139 -4.54 23.55 -14.42
N ALA A 140 -3.56 23.46 -15.29
CA ALA A 140 -3.23 24.53 -16.24
C ALA A 140 -4.34 24.77 -17.29
N SER A 141 -5.23 23.79 -17.55
CA SER A 141 -6.26 23.89 -18.58
C SER A 141 -7.50 23.05 -18.26
N LEU A 142 -8.16 23.33 -17.12
CA LEU A 142 -9.34 22.60 -16.65
C LEU A 142 -10.55 22.66 -17.58
N GLU A 143 -10.73 23.76 -18.31
CA GLU A 143 -11.89 23.94 -19.23
C GLU A 143 -11.70 23.13 -20.52
N ASN A 144 -10.47 23.03 -21.00
CA ASN A 144 -10.10 22.25 -22.18
C ASN A 144 -8.89 21.38 -21.86
N PRO A 145 -9.08 20.31 -21.05
CA PRO A 145 -7.96 19.49 -20.59
C PRO A 145 -7.24 18.88 -21.78
N PRO A 146 -5.90 19.05 -21.84
CA PRO A 146 -5.09 18.42 -22.87
C PRO A 146 -5.14 16.90 -22.72
N SER A 147 -4.54 16.19 -23.66
CA SER A 147 -4.36 14.73 -23.53
C SER A 147 -3.33 14.43 -22.43
N VAL A 148 -3.80 14.46 -21.18
CA VAL A 148 -2.99 14.20 -19.98
C VAL A 148 -2.94 12.69 -19.74
N PRO A 149 -1.76 12.10 -19.56
CA PRO A 149 -1.65 10.68 -19.25
C PRO A 149 -2.43 10.31 -17.99
N GLY A 150 -3.20 9.21 -18.06
CA GLY A 150 -4.01 8.72 -16.95
C GLY A 150 -5.28 9.51 -16.67
N LEU A 151 -5.57 10.56 -17.43
CA LEU A 151 -6.79 11.36 -17.22
C LEU A 151 -8.05 10.54 -17.52
N CYS A 152 -8.99 10.57 -16.58
CA CYS A 152 -10.36 10.10 -16.73
C CYS A 152 -11.29 11.31 -16.76
N LEU A 153 -12.21 11.37 -17.73
CA LEU A 153 -13.17 12.45 -17.86
C LEU A 153 -14.44 11.99 -18.58
N ARG A 154 -15.52 12.77 -18.39
CA ARG A 154 -16.78 12.57 -19.12
C ARG A 154 -16.78 13.40 -20.40
N ARG A 155 -17.04 12.73 -21.53
CA ARG A 155 -17.30 13.39 -22.83
C ARG A 155 -18.52 12.74 -23.48
N GLY A 156 -19.51 13.56 -23.87
CA GLY A 156 -20.70 13.08 -24.54
C GLY A 156 -21.52 12.02 -23.78
N GLY A 157 -21.45 12.01 -22.45
CA GLY A 157 -22.12 11.03 -21.59
C GLY A 157 -21.29 9.76 -21.30
N GLU A 158 -20.17 9.56 -22.01
CA GLU A 158 -19.26 8.43 -21.80
C GLU A 158 -18.07 8.82 -20.92
N ILE A 159 -17.54 7.84 -20.20
CA ILE A 159 -16.31 7.98 -19.42
C ILE A 159 -15.14 7.51 -20.29
N GLN A 160 -14.21 8.40 -20.51
CA GLN A 160 -12.97 8.12 -21.25
C GLN A 160 -11.81 8.04 -20.25
N VAL A 161 -11.02 6.97 -20.35
CA VAL A 161 -9.80 6.78 -19.58
C VAL A 161 -8.63 6.81 -20.54
N LEU A 162 -7.80 7.83 -20.44
CA LEU A 162 -6.57 7.91 -21.23
C LEU A 162 -5.51 7.02 -20.60
N SER A 163 -4.80 6.24 -21.43
CA SER A 163 -3.74 5.37 -20.93
C SER A 163 -2.73 6.14 -20.09
N PRO A 164 -2.39 5.65 -18.89
CA PRO A 164 -1.31 6.24 -18.12
C PRO A 164 0.00 6.03 -18.89
N SER A 165 0.51 7.10 -19.50
CA SER A 165 1.78 7.07 -20.22
C SER A 165 2.77 8.00 -19.52
N GLY A 166 3.97 7.49 -19.31
CA GLY A 166 5.01 8.23 -18.62
C GLY A 166 5.02 7.95 -17.10
N SER A 167 6.13 7.49 -16.65
CA SER A 167 6.42 7.27 -15.25
C SER A 167 7.25 8.44 -14.72
N VAL A 168 7.03 8.82 -13.47
CA VAL A 168 7.85 9.83 -12.78
C VAL A 168 9.32 9.39 -12.76
N ASP A 169 10.22 10.30 -13.10
CA ASP A 169 11.65 10.07 -12.89
C ASP A 169 11.98 10.18 -11.40
N MET A 170 12.25 9.06 -10.78
CA MET A 170 12.53 8.99 -9.35
C MET A 170 13.90 9.59 -8.97
N THR A 171 14.78 9.87 -9.93
CA THR A 171 16.04 10.59 -9.65
C THR A 171 15.81 12.08 -9.39
N CYS A 172 14.74 12.63 -9.97
CA CYS A 172 14.27 14.00 -9.79
C CYS A 172 13.04 14.07 -8.85
N TYR A 173 12.82 13.03 -8.03
CA TYR A 173 11.70 12.95 -7.12
C TYR A 173 11.68 14.11 -6.15
N ALA A 174 10.60 14.89 -6.16
CA ALA A 174 10.40 15.97 -5.20
C ALA A 174 10.31 15.39 -3.79
N THR A 175 11.07 15.95 -2.85
CA THR A 175 10.95 15.55 -1.44
C THR A 175 9.59 16.00 -0.91
N PRO A 176 8.79 15.10 -0.30
CA PRO A 176 7.49 15.45 0.25
C PRO A 176 7.61 16.62 1.23
N GLN A 177 6.84 17.68 0.98
CA GLN A 177 6.81 18.86 1.85
C GLN A 177 5.86 18.59 3.03
N ARG A 178 6.41 18.05 4.11
CA ARG A 178 5.62 17.56 5.26
C ARG A 178 5.01 18.68 6.11
N ASP A 179 5.36 19.94 5.85
CA ASP A 179 4.76 21.14 6.49
C ASP A 179 3.26 21.28 6.20
N PHE A 180 2.75 20.66 5.12
CA PHE A 180 1.31 20.71 4.80
C PHE A 180 0.44 19.91 5.76
N LEU A 181 1.00 18.90 6.41
CA LEU A 181 0.31 18.04 7.35
C LEU A 181 1.34 17.50 8.36
N ASP A 182 1.20 17.87 9.62
CA ASP A 182 2.15 17.51 10.68
C ASP A 182 2.24 15.98 10.85
N PRO A 183 3.42 15.38 10.57
CA PRO A 183 3.59 13.93 10.72
C PRO A 183 3.45 13.46 12.17
N SER A 184 3.65 14.31 13.17
CA SER A 184 3.55 13.94 14.59
C SER A 184 2.14 13.50 14.97
N LEU A 185 1.10 13.95 14.26
CA LEU A 185 -0.29 13.53 14.42
C LEU A 185 -0.52 12.06 14.13
N PHE A 186 0.43 11.41 13.46
CA PHE A 186 0.37 10.00 13.08
C PHE A 186 1.30 9.11 13.91
N SER A 187 2.12 9.69 14.78
CA SER A 187 3.07 8.94 15.59
C SER A 187 2.37 8.16 16.72
N GLY A 188 2.90 6.96 17.04
CA GLY A 188 2.48 6.21 18.23
C GLY A 188 1.17 5.44 18.12
N ILE A 189 0.50 5.41 16.98
CA ILE A 189 -0.85 4.85 16.85
C ILE A 189 -0.84 3.41 16.36
N ASN A 190 0.10 3.05 15.50
CA ASN A 190 0.23 1.70 14.96
C ASN A 190 1.38 0.95 15.66
N SER A 191 1.06 -0.17 16.29
CA SER A 191 2.07 -1.04 16.91
C SER A 191 2.76 -1.96 15.92
N TYR A 192 2.09 -2.28 14.79
CA TYR A 192 2.56 -3.27 13.82
C TYR A 192 3.54 -2.68 12.81
N MET A 193 3.19 -1.56 12.18
CA MET A 193 4.03 -0.88 11.20
C MET A 193 4.13 0.60 11.55
N PRO A 194 5.28 1.26 11.32
CA PRO A 194 5.38 2.71 11.47
C PRO A 194 4.38 3.44 10.55
N SER A 195 3.73 4.47 11.07
CA SER A 195 2.74 5.24 10.32
C SER A 195 3.33 6.16 9.26
N ILE A 196 4.63 6.48 9.41
CA ILE A 196 5.31 7.44 8.55
C ILE A 196 6.00 6.71 7.41
N GLY A 197 5.40 6.83 6.22
CA GLY A 197 5.93 6.23 5.00
C GLY A 197 7.13 6.99 4.43
N ILE A 198 8.09 6.22 3.89
CA ILE A 198 9.20 6.68 3.03
C ILE A 198 9.12 5.87 1.74
N GLU A 199 9.14 6.54 0.61
CA GLU A 199 9.19 5.89 -0.69
C GLU A 199 10.60 5.98 -1.26
N SER A 200 11.27 4.85 -1.50
CA SER A 200 12.60 4.85 -2.09
C SER A 200 12.59 4.46 -3.56
N LYS A 201 11.54 3.78 -4.02
CA LYS A 201 11.40 3.34 -5.41
C LYS A 201 9.95 3.06 -5.77
N ARG A 202 9.70 2.97 -7.07
CA ARG A 202 8.42 2.54 -7.67
C ARG A 202 8.63 1.48 -8.73
N GLY A 203 7.58 0.68 -8.95
CA GLY A 203 7.56 -0.40 -9.92
C GLY A 203 7.96 -1.75 -9.33
N CYS A 204 7.48 -2.83 -9.98
CA CYS A 204 7.82 -4.19 -9.60
C CYS A 204 7.90 -5.07 -10.85
N SER A 205 9.04 -5.74 -11.05
CA SER A 205 9.28 -6.58 -12.24
C SER A 205 8.70 -7.99 -12.14
N PHE A 206 8.18 -8.38 -10.97
CA PHE A 206 7.55 -9.68 -10.74
C PHE A 206 6.10 -9.70 -11.25
N ASN A 207 5.57 -10.90 -11.49
CA ASN A 207 4.23 -11.10 -12.06
C ASN A 207 3.34 -11.96 -11.15
N CYS A 208 3.46 -11.82 -9.83
CA CYS A 208 2.63 -12.58 -8.91
C CYS A 208 1.15 -12.48 -9.30
N VAL A 209 0.48 -13.63 -9.40
CA VAL A 209 -0.85 -13.75 -10.06
C VAL A 209 -1.96 -12.86 -9.46
N TYR A 210 -1.83 -12.46 -8.21
CA TYR A 210 -2.80 -11.63 -7.46
C TYR A 210 -2.46 -10.15 -7.42
N CYS A 211 -1.25 -9.76 -7.88
CA CYS A 211 -0.67 -8.46 -7.55
C CYS A 211 -0.97 -7.39 -8.61
N VAL A 212 -1.40 -6.22 -8.15
CA VAL A 212 -1.71 -5.06 -9.01
C VAL A 212 -0.57 -4.05 -9.15
N TYR A 213 0.52 -4.18 -8.39
CA TYR A 213 1.65 -3.24 -8.45
C TYR A 213 2.21 -3.04 -9.87
N PRO A 214 2.46 -4.10 -10.67
CA PRO A 214 2.93 -3.93 -12.05
C PRO A 214 1.95 -3.16 -12.95
N LYS A 215 0.65 -3.20 -12.63
CA LYS A 215 -0.39 -2.45 -13.36
C LYS A 215 -0.43 -0.98 -12.94
N ILE A 216 -0.23 -0.69 -11.64
CA ILE A 216 -0.37 0.66 -11.08
C ILE A 216 0.92 1.46 -11.20
N GLN A 217 2.07 0.86 -10.88
CA GLN A 217 3.37 1.53 -10.85
C GLN A 217 4.29 1.15 -12.01
N GLY A 218 3.86 0.19 -12.88
CA GLY A 218 4.65 -0.35 -13.97
C GLY A 218 5.65 -1.43 -13.55
N LYS A 219 6.22 -2.11 -14.56
CA LYS A 219 7.19 -3.21 -14.35
C LYS A 219 8.63 -2.73 -14.19
N ARG A 220 8.95 -1.54 -14.71
CA ARG A 220 10.29 -0.96 -14.59
C ARG A 220 10.48 -0.38 -13.19
N ILE A 221 11.48 -0.86 -12.48
CA ILE A 221 11.86 -0.33 -11.19
C ILE A 221 12.61 0.99 -11.40
N ARG A 222 12.19 2.02 -10.68
CA ARG A 222 12.76 3.37 -10.69
C ARG A 222 13.10 3.74 -9.26
N CYS A 223 14.36 4.04 -9.00
CA CYS A 223 14.86 4.29 -7.65
C CYS A 223 15.19 5.78 -7.47
N ARG A 224 14.95 6.28 -6.28
CA ARG A 224 15.51 7.56 -5.80
C ARG A 224 17.01 7.38 -5.52
N LEU A 225 17.73 8.49 -5.47
CA LEU A 225 19.11 8.47 -4.98
C LEU A 225 19.11 8.09 -3.49
N PRO A 226 19.92 7.12 -3.05
CA PRO A 226 19.98 6.71 -1.63
C PRO A 226 20.16 7.90 -0.67
N ARG A 227 21.02 8.85 -1.04
CA ARG A 227 21.25 10.06 -0.27
C ARG A 227 19.96 10.88 -0.07
N SER A 228 19.16 11.07 -1.13
CA SER A 228 17.92 11.87 -1.03
C SER A 228 16.84 11.19 -0.17
N VAL A 229 16.85 9.86 -0.12
CA VAL A 229 15.97 9.09 0.79
C VAL A 229 16.37 9.36 2.25
N VAL A 230 17.65 9.30 2.53
CA VAL A 230 18.18 9.53 3.90
C VAL A 230 18.08 11.01 4.29
N ASP A 231 18.24 11.96 3.36
CA ASP A 231 17.99 13.40 3.59
C ASP A 231 16.55 13.64 4.08
N GLU A 232 15.57 12.93 3.48
CA GLU A 232 14.18 13.02 3.91
C GLU A 232 13.97 12.43 5.32
N MET A 233 14.52 11.24 5.59
CA MET A 233 14.42 10.61 6.93
C MET A 233 15.05 11.48 8.00
N GLU A 234 16.23 12.05 7.74
CA GLU A 234 16.95 12.94 8.66
C GLU A 234 16.17 14.22 8.93
N ARG A 235 15.60 14.86 7.90
CA ARG A 235 14.77 16.05 8.05
C ARG A 235 13.53 15.76 8.91
N VAL A 236 12.81 14.68 8.64
CA VAL A 236 11.63 14.28 9.42
C VAL A 236 12.01 14.00 10.88
N ASN A 237 13.18 13.41 11.11
CA ASN A 237 13.67 13.17 12.46
C ASN A 237 14.02 14.48 13.19
N ILE A 238 14.69 15.42 12.52
CA ILE A 238 15.09 16.71 13.10
C ILE A 238 13.87 17.60 13.36
N ASP A 239 13.00 17.76 12.35
CA ASP A 239 11.92 18.74 12.37
C ASP A 239 10.74 18.30 13.27
N TYR A 240 10.47 16.98 13.35
CA TYR A 240 9.28 16.43 14.02
C TYR A 240 9.60 15.40 15.13
N GLY A 241 10.87 15.10 15.38
CA GLY A 241 11.27 14.11 16.39
C GLY A 241 10.91 12.66 16.05
N ILE A 242 10.52 12.38 14.80
CA ILE A 242 10.09 11.05 14.35
C ILE A 242 11.31 10.24 13.95
N ASN A 243 11.42 9.06 14.52
CA ASN A 243 12.56 8.16 14.29
C ASN A 243 12.16 6.76 13.81
N ARG A 244 10.88 6.52 13.49
CA ARG A 244 10.39 5.23 12.96
C ARG A 244 9.72 5.43 11.61
N PHE A 245 10.14 4.64 10.61
CA PHE A 245 9.72 4.77 9.22
C PHE A 245 9.33 3.43 8.61
N HIS A 246 8.34 3.45 7.72
CA HIS A 246 7.98 2.31 6.88
C HIS A 246 8.34 2.58 5.42
N PHE A 247 9.16 1.73 4.79
CA PHE A 247 9.35 1.80 3.35
C PHE A 247 8.10 1.33 2.62
N THR A 248 7.45 2.25 1.88
CA THR A 248 6.21 1.96 1.13
C THR A 248 6.45 1.24 -0.19
N ASP A 249 7.68 0.84 -0.44
CA ASP A 249 8.14 0.17 -1.64
C ASP A 249 7.46 -1.21 -1.80
N PRO A 250 7.19 -1.68 -3.02
CA PRO A 250 6.67 -3.04 -3.24
C PRO A 250 7.58 -4.13 -2.66
N ILE A 251 8.91 -3.95 -2.78
CA ILE A 251 9.94 -4.83 -2.23
C ILE A 251 11.15 -3.97 -1.90
N VAL A 252 11.51 -3.86 -0.61
CA VAL A 252 12.53 -2.90 -0.20
C VAL A 252 13.96 -3.34 -0.53
N ASN A 253 14.27 -4.65 -0.48
CA ASN A 253 15.61 -5.21 -0.76
C ASN A 253 15.84 -5.61 -2.23
N PHE A 254 15.02 -5.10 -3.16
CA PHE A 254 15.21 -5.29 -4.59
C PHE A 254 15.00 -3.97 -5.35
N PRO A 255 15.82 -3.56 -6.31
CA PRO A 255 17.00 -4.29 -6.82
C PRO A 255 18.16 -4.33 -5.81
N GLU A 256 19.05 -5.30 -6.03
CA GLU A 256 20.28 -5.48 -5.22
C GLU A 256 21.11 -4.19 -5.15
N GLY A 257 21.68 -3.88 -3.99
CA GLY A 257 22.54 -2.73 -3.77
C GLY A 257 21.82 -1.45 -3.34
N HIS A 258 20.58 -1.24 -3.77
CA HIS A 258 19.87 0.02 -3.49
C HIS A 258 19.57 0.22 -1.98
N LEU A 259 19.01 -0.80 -1.31
CA LEU A 259 18.76 -0.72 0.14
C LEU A 259 20.07 -0.72 0.93
N GLU A 260 21.06 -1.48 0.47
CA GLU A 260 22.39 -1.50 1.08
C GLU A 260 23.06 -0.12 1.06
N ASP A 261 22.88 0.64 -0.03
CA ASP A 261 23.42 2.00 -0.14
C ASP A 261 22.67 2.98 0.78
N ILE A 262 21.35 2.85 0.91
CA ILE A 262 20.56 3.60 1.90
C ILE A 262 21.06 3.28 3.32
N CYS A 263 21.26 2.01 3.65
CA CYS A 263 21.75 1.58 4.96
C CYS A 263 23.15 2.13 5.25
N ARG A 264 24.06 2.11 4.27
CA ARG A 264 25.41 2.71 4.42
C ARG A 264 25.33 4.20 4.67
N GLU A 265 24.43 4.92 4.00
CA GLU A 265 24.23 6.36 4.20
C GLU A 265 23.66 6.65 5.60
N ILE A 266 22.69 5.87 6.09
CA ILE A 266 22.17 5.96 7.46
C ILE A 266 23.31 5.81 8.49
N LEU A 267 24.14 4.79 8.31
CA LEU A 267 25.28 4.52 9.20
C LEU A 267 26.37 5.60 9.11
N ALA A 268 26.69 6.09 7.92
CA ALA A 268 27.67 7.16 7.72
C ALA A 268 27.28 8.45 8.44
N ARG A 269 25.97 8.78 8.43
CA ARG A 269 25.42 9.94 9.18
C ARG A 269 25.18 9.65 10.66
N ARG A 270 25.34 8.40 11.10
CA ARG A 270 25.05 7.98 12.49
C ARG A 270 23.62 8.28 12.94
N LEU A 271 22.66 8.21 12.03
CA LEU A 271 21.26 8.45 12.34
C LEU A 271 20.71 7.35 13.25
N LYS A 272 20.02 7.76 14.33
CA LYS A 272 19.37 6.85 15.28
C LYS A 272 17.89 6.69 14.93
N ILE A 273 17.64 5.99 13.86
CA ILE A 273 16.30 5.73 13.34
C ILE A 273 16.00 4.24 13.33
N LYS A 274 14.71 3.92 13.24
CA LYS A 274 14.18 2.58 13.03
C LYS A 274 13.40 2.56 11.74
N TRP A 275 13.43 1.43 11.06
CA TRP A 275 12.68 1.27 9.83
C TRP A 275 12.30 -0.19 9.59
N ASP A 276 11.24 -0.39 8.80
CA ASP A 276 10.85 -1.68 8.24
C ASP A 276 10.43 -1.53 6.77
N GLY A 277 10.11 -2.65 6.14
CA GLY A 277 9.61 -2.71 4.77
C GLY A 277 9.49 -4.15 4.32
N PHE A 278 8.68 -4.40 3.29
CA PHE A 278 8.49 -5.74 2.74
C PHE A 278 9.73 -6.21 1.99
N MET A 279 10.24 -7.36 2.38
CA MET A 279 11.46 -7.97 1.84
C MET A 279 11.14 -9.24 1.05
N ARG A 280 12.00 -9.50 0.08
CA ARG A 280 11.97 -10.71 -0.71
C ARG A 280 13.07 -11.68 -0.25
N GLU A 281 12.75 -12.93 -0.11
CA GLU A 281 13.52 -13.97 0.56
C GLU A 281 14.78 -14.35 -0.22
N ASP A 282 14.71 -14.50 -1.56
CA ASP A 282 15.84 -14.85 -2.42
C ASP A 282 16.93 -13.77 -2.52
N HIS A 283 16.62 -12.54 -2.09
CA HIS A 283 17.55 -11.42 -1.96
C HIS A 283 18.00 -11.15 -0.51
N PHE A 284 17.71 -12.08 0.41
CA PHE A 284 18.03 -11.93 1.83
C PHE A 284 19.19 -12.85 2.23
N THR A 285 20.34 -12.25 2.56
CA THR A 285 21.60 -12.95 2.87
C THR A 285 22.10 -12.56 4.27
N GLU A 286 23.00 -13.34 4.87
CA GLU A 286 23.60 -13.00 6.17
C GLU A 286 24.30 -11.64 6.16
N LYS A 287 24.96 -11.31 5.04
CA LYS A 287 25.67 -10.03 4.86
C LYS A 287 24.70 -8.84 4.91
N ASN A 288 23.62 -8.91 4.14
CA ASN A 288 22.69 -7.79 4.09
C ASN A 288 21.79 -7.74 5.35
N ALA A 289 21.40 -8.87 5.93
CA ALA A 289 20.68 -8.91 7.20
C ALA A 289 21.45 -8.19 8.33
N SER A 290 22.75 -8.46 8.47
CA SER A 290 23.62 -7.77 9.45
C SER A 290 23.75 -6.27 9.16
N LEU A 291 23.78 -5.87 7.90
CA LEU A 291 23.81 -4.46 7.52
C LEU A 291 22.49 -3.76 7.87
N TYR A 292 21.36 -4.39 7.56
CA TYR A 292 20.03 -3.87 7.85
C TYR A 292 19.79 -3.69 9.35
N GLU A 293 20.17 -4.70 10.15
CA GLU A 293 20.10 -4.64 11.62
C GLU A 293 20.91 -3.46 12.17
N LYS A 294 22.16 -3.31 11.73
CA LYS A 294 23.02 -2.18 12.15
C LYS A 294 22.48 -0.82 11.73
N ALA A 295 21.82 -0.74 10.58
CA ALA A 295 21.22 0.47 10.07
C ALA A 295 19.84 0.76 10.69
N GLY A 296 19.38 -0.02 11.67
CA GLY A 296 18.17 0.23 12.43
C GLY A 296 16.92 -0.47 11.91
N CYS A 297 17.03 -1.49 11.06
CA CYS A 297 15.88 -2.33 10.72
C CYS A 297 15.31 -2.95 11.99
N GLU A 298 14.02 -2.71 12.27
CA GLU A 298 13.36 -3.24 13.47
C GLU A 298 12.48 -4.46 13.18
N CYS A 299 12.14 -4.68 11.89
CA CYS A 299 11.34 -5.81 11.48
C CYS A 299 11.69 -6.26 10.05
N PHE A 300 11.98 -7.53 9.88
CA PHE A 300 12.05 -8.20 8.59
C PHE A 300 10.65 -8.67 8.20
N SER A 301 9.98 -7.95 7.32
CA SER A 301 8.63 -8.28 6.86
C SER A 301 8.70 -9.09 5.57
N PHE A 302 8.57 -10.41 5.67
CA PHE A 302 8.60 -11.32 4.53
C PHE A 302 7.20 -11.59 4.00
N SER A 303 7.06 -11.67 2.69
CA SER A 303 5.81 -12.06 2.03
C SER A 303 6.08 -13.18 1.01
N PRO A 304 6.44 -14.39 1.46
CA PRO A 304 6.59 -15.51 0.54
C PRO A 304 5.24 -15.90 -0.08
N ASP A 305 4.15 -15.66 0.60
CA ASP A 305 2.75 -15.90 0.24
C ASP A 305 2.40 -17.37 0.02
N GLY A 306 3.32 -18.22 -0.45
CA GLY A 306 3.13 -19.66 -0.55
C GLY A 306 3.67 -20.42 0.67
N LEU A 307 2.93 -21.43 1.12
CA LEU A 307 3.29 -22.31 2.24
C LEU A 307 3.89 -23.66 1.81
N CYS A 308 3.99 -23.91 0.52
CA CYS A 308 4.65 -25.06 -0.08
C CYS A 308 5.07 -24.72 -1.51
N GLN A 309 5.93 -25.54 -2.14
CA GLN A 309 6.43 -25.25 -3.49
C GLN A 309 5.30 -25.11 -4.50
N GLU A 310 4.31 -25.97 -4.44
CA GLU A 310 3.16 -25.92 -5.34
C GLU A 310 2.39 -24.59 -5.23
N SER A 311 2.24 -24.05 -4.02
CA SER A 311 1.59 -22.74 -3.82
C SER A 311 2.49 -21.58 -4.29
N LEU A 312 3.80 -21.64 -4.08
CA LEU A 312 4.75 -20.66 -4.61
C LEU A 312 4.73 -20.61 -6.13
N ASP A 313 4.69 -21.77 -6.78
CA ASP A 313 4.65 -21.90 -8.25
C ASP A 313 3.31 -21.37 -8.80
N THR A 314 2.19 -21.76 -8.21
CA THR A 314 0.85 -21.29 -8.61
C THR A 314 0.70 -19.78 -8.49
N LEU A 315 1.31 -19.18 -7.45
CA LEU A 315 1.29 -17.74 -7.23
C LEU A 315 2.28 -16.96 -8.12
N ASP A 316 3.08 -17.63 -8.96
CA ASP A 316 4.22 -17.09 -9.73
C ASP A 316 5.14 -16.21 -8.87
N LYS A 317 5.43 -16.69 -7.64
CA LYS A 317 6.33 -15.96 -6.73
C LYS A 317 7.78 -16.01 -7.20
N ARG A 318 8.14 -17.01 -8.01
CA ARG A 318 9.53 -17.28 -8.43
C ARG A 318 10.47 -17.41 -7.23
N LEU A 319 9.96 -18.07 -6.19
CA LEU A 319 10.69 -18.45 -4.99
C LEU A 319 10.65 -19.97 -4.86
N SER A 320 11.67 -20.54 -4.25
CA SER A 320 11.64 -21.92 -3.78
C SER A 320 11.37 -21.96 -2.26
N GLU A 321 10.85 -23.07 -1.76
CA GLU A 321 10.78 -23.33 -0.31
C GLU A 321 12.15 -23.14 0.36
N LYS A 322 13.24 -23.49 -0.36
CA LYS A 322 14.59 -23.33 0.13
C LYS A 322 14.95 -21.86 0.36
N ASP A 323 14.54 -20.96 -0.52
CA ASP A 323 14.78 -19.52 -0.36
C ASP A 323 14.11 -19.00 0.90
N VAL A 324 12.84 -19.37 1.09
CA VAL A 324 12.07 -18.95 2.29
C VAL A 324 12.70 -19.51 3.58
N ILE A 325 13.06 -20.78 3.59
CA ILE A 325 13.69 -21.43 4.76
C ILE A 325 15.08 -20.83 5.03
N ASN A 326 15.86 -20.55 4.01
CA ASN A 326 17.16 -19.90 4.17
C ASN A 326 17.00 -18.49 4.77
N ALA A 327 16.10 -17.68 4.23
CA ALA A 327 15.83 -16.35 4.76
C ALA A 327 15.33 -16.41 6.23
N ALA A 328 14.41 -17.31 6.53
CA ALA A 328 13.94 -17.52 7.89
C ALA A 328 15.07 -17.96 8.85
N GLY A 329 15.93 -18.88 8.41
CA GLY A 329 17.09 -19.31 9.18
C GLY A 329 18.12 -18.21 9.45
N ILE A 330 18.33 -17.30 8.49
CA ILE A 330 19.17 -16.11 8.68
C ILE A 330 18.52 -15.16 9.67
N ALA A 331 17.26 -14.80 9.47
CA ALA A 331 16.51 -13.89 10.30
C ALA A 331 16.40 -14.38 11.75
N ALA A 332 16.18 -15.68 11.96
CA ALA A 332 16.09 -16.32 13.28
C ALA A 332 17.37 -16.20 14.11
N ARG A 333 18.52 -15.93 13.50
CA ARG A 333 19.80 -15.71 14.21
C ARG A 333 20.08 -14.26 14.60
N THR A 334 19.30 -13.31 14.09
CA THR A 334 19.41 -11.87 14.42
C THR A 334 18.59 -11.51 15.66
N ASP A 335 18.73 -10.29 16.15
CA ASP A 335 17.87 -9.72 17.19
C ASP A 335 16.69 -8.90 16.61
N VAL A 336 16.53 -8.91 15.29
CA VAL A 336 15.44 -8.24 14.58
C VAL A 336 14.19 -9.12 14.59
N MET A 337 13.04 -8.51 14.83
CA MET A 337 11.74 -9.21 14.72
C MET A 337 11.48 -9.63 13.28
N SER A 338 10.82 -10.76 13.11
CA SER A 338 10.41 -11.26 11.79
C SER A 338 8.90 -11.42 11.71
N VAL A 339 8.34 -11.04 10.59
CA VAL A 339 6.92 -11.15 10.26
C VAL A 339 6.78 -11.87 8.93
N TYR A 340 5.82 -12.79 8.85
CA TYR A 340 5.57 -13.55 7.63
C TYR A 340 4.12 -13.42 7.19
N HIS A 341 3.94 -13.17 5.90
CA HIS A 341 2.62 -13.11 5.26
C HIS A 341 2.45 -14.31 4.34
N PHE A 342 1.34 -15.02 4.48
CA PHE A 342 1.00 -16.17 3.66
C PHE A 342 -0.42 -16.07 3.13
N MET A 343 -0.62 -16.54 1.90
CA MET A 343 -1.92 -16.80 1.29
C MET A 343 -2.31 -18.25 1.52
N VAL A 344 -3.56 -18.47 1.89
CA VAL A 344 -4.10 -19.78 2.24
C VAL A 344 -5.27 -20.12 1.32
N ASN A 345 -5.43 -21.40 1.03
CA ASN A 345 -6.42 -21.90 0.07
C ASN A 345 -6.22 -21.26 -1.33
N VAL A 346 -4.98 -21.36 -1.80
CA VAL A 346 -4.59 -20.86 -3.14
C VAL A 346 -5.13 -21.79 -4.25
N PRO A 347 -5.17 -21.35 -5.52
CA PRO A 347 -5.54 -22.25 -6.61
C PRO A 347 -4.70 -23.52 -6.63
N GLY A 348 -5.35 -24.68 -6.81
CA GLY A 348 -4.68 -25.98 -6.79
C GLY A 348 -4.49 -26.60 -5.40
N GLU A 349 -5.09 -26.05 -4.35
CA GLU A 349 -5.00 -26.60 -2.99
C GLU A 349 -5.55 -28.05 -2.92
N THR A 350 -4.86 -28.90 -2.18
CA THR A 350 -5.19 -30.32 -1.96
C THR A 350 -4.95 -30.69 -0.49
N LYS A 351 -5.39 -31.85 -0.05
CA LYS A 351 -5.07 -32.36 1.31
C LYS A 351 -3.55 -32.45 1.52
N LEU A 352 -2.81 -32.87 0.52
CA LEU A 352 -1.35 -33.01 0.59
C LEU A 352 -0.66 -31.64 0.73
N THR A 353 -1.10 -30.64 -0.05
CA THR A 353 -0.55 -29.28 0.07
C THR A 353 -0.90 -28.66 1.41
N CYS A 354 -2.11 -28.87 1.95
CA CYS A 354 -2.48 -28.45 3.30
C CYS A 354 -1.59 -29.06 4.40
N GLU A 355 -1.25 -30.36 4.27
CA GLU A 355 -0.35 -31.02 5.22
C GLU A 355 1.09 -30.51 5.13
N ARG A 356 1.59 -30.26 3.90
CA ARG A 356 2.90 -29.66 3.66
C ARG A 356 2.96 -28.25 4.21
N SER A 357 1.95 -27.44 3.93
CA SER A 357 1.82 -26.07 4.43
C SER A 357 1.87 -26.00 5.95
N SER A 358 1.17 -26.90 6.64
CA SER A 358 1.21 -26.97 8.11
C SER A 358 2.62 -27.28 8.62
N ARG A 359 3.30 -28.28 8.04
CA ARG A 359 4.68 -28.65 8.43
C ARG A 359 5.69 -27.54 8.10
N PHE A 360 5.50 -26.85 6.97
CA PHE A 360 6.37 -25.74 6.60
C PHE A 360 6.27 -24.59 7.61
N LEU A 361 5.08 -24.25 8.02
CA LEU A 361 4.82 -23.19 9.00
C LEU A 361 5.40 -23.58 10.38
N GLU A 362 5.22 -24.84 10.82
CA GLU A 362 5.84 -25.35 12.05
C GLU A 362 7.36 -25.21 12.02
N LYS A 363 8.00 -25.51 10.89
CA LYS A 363 9.44 -25.35 10.73
C LYS A 363 9.90 -23.91 10.92
N ILE A 364 9.14 -22.92 10.41
CA ILE A 364 9.43 -21.50 10.64
C ILE A 364 9.35 -21.17 12.13
N TYR A 365 8.32 -21.63 12.84
CA TYR A 365 8.20 -21.42 14.28
C TYR A 365 9.36 -22.00 15.06
N ASP A 366 9.76 -23.23 14.76
CA ASP A 366 10.87 -23.91 15.42
C ASP A 366 12.20 -23.18 15.23
N MET A 367 12.44 -22.60 14.05
CA MET A 367 13.62 -21.79 13.77
C MET A 367 13.71 -20.56 14.68
N HIS A 368 12.61 -19.87 14.89
CA HIS A 368 12.56 -18.64 15.68
C HIS A 368 12.44 -18.88 17.20
N ALA A 369 12.22 -20.13 17.63
CA ALA A 369 11.94 -20.47 19.03
C ALA A 369 13.07 -20.08 19.98
N SER A 370 14.33 -20.21 19.55
CA SER A 370 15.51 -19.91 20.37
C SER A 370 15.64 -18.43 20.71
N LYS A 371 15.55 -17.57 19.72
CA LYS A 371 15.66 -16.10 19.84
C LYS A 371 14.35 -15.44 20.25
N LYS A 372 13.21 -16.12 20.09
CA LYS A 372 11.86 -15.60 20.33
C LYS A 372 11.58 -14.31 19.53
N ASN A 373 12.16 -14.23 18.33
CA ASN A 373 12.08 -13.05 17.47
C ASN A 373 11.05 -13.19 16.32
N LEU A 374 10.11 -14.11 16.44
CA LEU A 374 8.93 -14.16 15.59
C LEU A 374 7.87 -13.18 16.12
N GLY A 375 7.60 -12.11 15.37
CA GLY A 375 6.67 -11.07 15.74
C GLY A 375 5.24 -11.45 15.46
N THR A 376 4.94 -11.86 14.23
CA THR A 376 3.61 -12.33 13.84
C THR A 376 3.66 -13.18 12.58
N VAL A 377 2.60 -13.96 12.37
CA VAL A 377 2.29 -14.63 11.11
C VAL A 377 0.91 -14.18 10.65
N VAL A 378 0.83 -13.72 9.41
CA VAL A 378 -0.42 -13.27 8.79
C VAL A 378 -0.88 -14.31 7.79
N LEU A 379 -2.08 -14.83 7.97
CA LEU A 379 -2.70 -15.85 7.11
C LEU A 379 -3.93 -15.25 6.44
N ASN A 380 -3.86 -15.03 5.13
CA ASN A 380 -4.94 -14.41 4.37
C ASN A 380 -5.42 -15.30 3.22
N ASN A 381 -6.68 -15.15 2.83
CA ASN A 381 -7.13 -15.56 1.51
C ASN A 381 -6.79 -14.47 0.48
N ILE A 382 -6.66 -14.84 -0.78
CA ILE A 382 -6.30 -13.91 -1.83
C ILE A 382 -7.47 -12.97 -2.13
N ARG A 383 -7.27 -11.67 -1.98
CA ARG A 383 -8.20 -10.65 -2.49
C ARG A 383 -8.18 -10.67 -4.03
N ILE A 384 -9.31 -10.92 -4.66
CA ILE A 384 -9.42 -10.94 -6.12
C ILE A 384 -9.52 -9.48 -6.59
N LEU A 385 -8.54 -9.05 -7.37
CA LEU A 385 -8.46 -7.67 -7.91
C LEU A 385 -8.57 -7.67 -9.44
N PRO A 386 -9.13 -6.62 -10.06
CA PRO A 386 -9.42 -6.58 -11.48
C PRO A 386 -8.15 -6.57 -12.33
N GLY A 387 -8.21 -7.29 -13.45
CA GLY A 387 -7.13 -7.36 -14.43
C GLY A 387 -5.89 -8.08 -13.94
N THR A 388 -6.01 -8.88 -12.88
CA THR A 388 -4.97 -9.81 -12.43
C THR A 388 -5.24 -11.22 -12.98
N PRO A 389 -4.21 -12.07 -13.15
CA PRO A 389 -4.44 -13.49 -13.49
C PRO A 389 -5.35 -14.21 -12.47
N MET A 390 -5.34 -13.77 -11.21
CA MET A 390 -6.19 -14.32 -10.15
C MET A 390 -7.68 -14.14 -10.43
N GLU A 391 -8.09 -13.08 -11.12
CA GLU A 391 -9.49 -12.88 -11.53
C GLU A 391 -9.95 -14.00 -12.47
N THR A 392 -9.09 -14.38 -13.43
CA THR A 392 -9.38 -15.49 -14.36
C THR A 392 -9.44 -16.83 -13.62
N LEU A 393 -8.44 -17.12 -12.79
CA LEU A 393 -8.40 -18.34 -11.98
C LEU A 393 -9.63 -18.47 -11.06
N ALA A 394 -10.07 -17.36 -10.47
CA ALA A 394 -11.25 -17.34 -9.60
C ALA A 394 -12.55 -17.64 -10.38
N ARG A 395 -12.65 -17.13 -11.61
CA ARG A 395 -13.78 -17.41 -12.50
C ARG A 395 -13.81 -18.87 -12.95
N GLU A 396 -12.67 -19.41 -13.36
CA GLU A 396 -12.53 -20.81 -13.76
C GLU A 396 -12.84 -21.77 -12.60
N ALA A 397 -12.50 -21.39 -11.37
CA ALA A 397 -12.83 -22.15 -10.16
C ALA A 397 -14.29 -21.95 -9.67
N GLY A 398 -15.10 -21.14 -10.36
CA GLY A 398 -16.48 -20.83 -9.95
C GLY A 398 -16.60 -20.02 -8.64
N VAL A 399 -15.51 -19.38 -8.20
CA VAL A 399 -15.52 -18.50 -7.01
C VAL A 399 -16.13 -17.15 -7.33
N THR A 400 -15.97 -16.67 -8.57
CA THR A 400 -16.60 -15.46 -9.10
C THR A 400 -17.43 -15.79 -10.32
N GLY A 401 -18.56 -15.09 -10.48
CA GLY A 401 -19.45 -15.16 -11.64
C GLY A 401 -19.50 -13.86 -12.43
N PRO A 402 -20.31 -13.81 -13.50
CA PRO A 402 -20.47 -12.59 -14.32
C PRO A 402 -20.94 -11.36 -13.53
N ASP A 403 -21.75 -11.59 -12.50
CA ASP A 403 -22.36 -10.53 -11.68
C ASP A 403 -21.51 -10.17 -10.44
N THR A 404 -20.31 -10.75 -10.29
CA THR A 404 -19.45 -10.46 -9.15
C THR A 404 -18.83 -9.09 -9.30
N ASP A 405 -19.19 -8.16 -8.41
CA ASP A 405 -18.60 -6.80 -8.38
C ASP A 405 -17.31 -6.78 -7.53
N LEU A 406 -16.17 -6.81 -8.21
CA LEU A 406 -14.85 -6.79 -7.56
C LEU A 406 -14.50 -5.44 -6.90
N LEU A 407 -15.31 -4.41 -7.06
CA LEU A 407 -15.18 -3.17 -6.32
C LEU A 407 -15.30 -3.41 -4.80
N TYR A 408 -16.07 -4.44 -4.43
CA TYR A 408 -16.27 -4.83 -3.04
C TYR A 408 -15.42 -6.06 -2.66
N PRO A 409 -15.11 -6.25 -1.35
CA PRO A 409 -14.24 -7.33 -0.89
C PRO A 409 -14.71 -8.71 -1.35
N THR A 410 -13.94 -9.33 -2.22
CA THR A 410 -14.17 -10.70 -2.75
C THR A 410 -12.86 -11.45 -2.65
N TYR A 411 -12.89 -12.58 -1.92
CA TYR A 411 -11.70 -13.38 -1.64
C TYR A 411 -11.78 -14.75 -2.30
N TYR A 412 -10.65 -15.23 -2.78
CA TYR A 412 -10.53 -16.59 -3.28
C TYR A 412 -10.47 -17.55 -2.08
N ASN A 413 -11.54 -18.32 -1.87
CA ASN A 413 -11.62 -19.28 -0.77
C ASN A 413 -12.59 -20.42 -1.11
N PRO A 414 -12.31 -21.23 -2.16
CA PRO A 414 -13.21 -22.30 -2.60
C PRO A 414 -13.26 -23.48 -1.64
N LYS A 415 -14.38 -24.22 -1.71
CA LYS A 415 -14.51 -25.56 -1.11
C LYS A 415 -13.57 -26.56 -1.81
N PRO A 416 -13.13 -27.62 -1.13
CA PRO A 416 -13.47 -28.00 0.26
C PRO A 416 -12.50 -27.44 1.32
N PHE A 417 -11.61 -26.48 0.96
CA PHE A 417 -10.55 -25.98 1.85
C PHE A 417 -10.86 -24.61 2.46
N GLU A 418 -12.10 -24.16 2.41
CA GLU A 418 -12.54 -22.84 2.90
C GLU A 418 -12.26 -22.60 4.40
N THR A 419 -12.11 -23.67 5.18
CA THR A 419 -11.78 -23.60 6.61
C THR A 419 -10.30 -23.78 6.91
N PHE A 420 -9.45 -23.98 5.90
CA PHE A 420 -8.04 -24.32 6.10
C PHE A 420 -7.29 -23.20 6.86
N ARG A 421 -7.60 -21.95 6.57
CA ARG A 421 -7.03 -20.81 7.30
C ARG A 421 -7.29 -20.90 8.80
N TYR A 422 -8.53 -21.12 9.22
CA TYR A 422 -8.90 -21.26 10.63
C TYR A 422 -8.22 -22.47 11.30
N ARG A 423 -8.04 -23.54 10.55
CA ARG A 423 -7.32 -24.72 11.05
C ARG A 423 -5.85 -24.39 11.34
N LEU A 424 -5.18 -23.65 10.46
CA LEU A 424 -3.81 -23.19 10.70
C LEU A 424 -3.75 -22.24 11.90
N GLU A 425 -4.63 -21.25 11.96
CA GLU A 425 -4.71 -20.32 13.08
C GLU A 425 -4.90 -21.06 14.42
N THR A 426 -5.81 -22.04 14.47
CA THR A 426 -6.06 -22.86 15.68
C THR A 426 -4.85 -23.70 16.05
N LEU A 427 -4.21 -24.34 15.07
CA LEU A 427 -3.03 -25.17 15.29
C LEU A 427 -1.87 -24.40 15.95
N HIS A 428 -1.73 -23.12 15.61
CA HIS A 428 -0.61 -22.30 16.03
C HIS A 428 -0.88 -21.39 17.23
N LEU A 429 -2.13 -21.23 17.66
CA LEU A 429 -2.48 -20.47 18.87
C LEU A 429 -1.78 -21.01 20.12
N CYS A 430 -1.61 -22.32 20.23
CA CYS A 430 -0.93 -22.96 21.36
C CYS A 430 0.58 -22.68 21.43
N ARG A 431 1.18 -22.15 20.38
CA ARG A 431 2.61 -21.80 20.31
C ARG A 431 2.92 -20.38 20.80
N ASN A 432 1.93 -19.67 21.34
CA ASN A 432 2.04 -18.28 21.79
C ASN A 432 2.60 -17.32 20.71
N VAL A 433 2.36 -17.64 19.44
CA VAL A 433 2.70 -16.76 18.32
C VAL A 433 1.57 -15.79 18.11
N PHE A 434 1.88 -14.51 18.07
CA PHE A 434 0.88 -13.50 17.77
C PHE A 434 0.42 -13.67 16.31
N MET A 435 -0.84 -14.03 16.13
CA MET A 435 -1.50 -14.11 14.84
C MET A 435 -2.24 -12.80 14.60
N TRP A 436 -1.69 -11.95 13.75
CA TRP A 436 -2.40 -10.72 13.41
C TRP A 436 -3.62 -11.06 12.55
N GLN A 437 -4.78 -11.03 13.17
CA GLN A 437 -6.06 -11.32 12.49
C GLN A 437 -6.66 -10.05 11.87
N GLY A 438 -5.92 -8.98 11.75
CA GLY A 438 -6.49 -7.70 11.41
C GLY A 438 -7.69 -7.40 12.30
N VAL A 439 -7.84 -6.25 12.78
CA VAL A 439 -8.92 -5.89 13.71
C VAL A 439 -10.27 -6.45 13.22
N ARG A 440 -10.91 -7.28 14.05
CA ARG A 440 -12.25 -7.80 13.82
C ARG A 440 -13.27 -6.68 13.79
#